data_43b2861e2cf13835de1af6f491943d7c
#
_entry.id   43b2861e2cf13835de1af6f491943d7c
#
_cell.length_a   1.000
_cell.length_b   1.000
_cell.length_c   1.000
_cell.angle_alpha   90.00
_cell.angle_beta   90.00
_cell.angle_gamma   90.00
#
_symmetry.space_group_name_H-M   'P 1'
#
loop_
_entity.id
_entity.type
_entity.pdbx_description
1 polymer ?
#
loop_
_entity_poly.entity_id
_entity_poly.type
_entity_poly.pdbx_seq_one_letter_code
_entity_poly.pdbx_strand_id
1 'polypeptide(L)'
;MSLRALLARLIDERRAETPLSSDDDEPEVRLAIYDSPLSEPQVVSVRGDDFHALVGETAARTYAVSRERGGRVPYGVIREIVENLIHAYFRNATVTVLDDGNAIRISDQGPGIADKVRALQPGFSTATAQMRRIIRGVGSGLPLAKEQLQFLGGTLQIEDNLERGTVVTLSVHRDPPTANTAPARVAERRHLTT
;
A
#
# COMPACT_ATOMS: atom_id res chain seq x y z
N MET A 1 -2.45 24.96 7.25
CA MET A 1 -3.18 24.30 8.36
C MET A 1 -2.43 23.01 8.66
N SER A 2 -2.00 22.77 9.92
CA SER A 2 -1.24 21.55 10.25
C SER A 2 -2.11 20.31 10.10
N LEU A 3 -1.49 19.18 9.79
CA LEU A 3 -2.18 17.88 9.67
C LEU A 3 -2.96 17.54 10.95
N ARG A 4 -2.39 17.86 12.12
CA ARG A 4 -3.03 17.69 13.43
C ARG A 4 -4.36 18.47 13.52
N ALA A 5 -4.37 19.74 13.12
CA ALA A 5 -5.58 20.57 13.14
C ALA A 5 -6.63 20.07 12.14
N LEU A 6 -6.19 19.52 11.01
CA LEU A 6 -7.05 18.88 10.03
C LEU A 6 -7.70 17.62 10.57
N LEU A 7 -6.92 16.71 11.12
CA LEU A 7 -7.42 15.44 11.67
C LEU A 7 -8.34 15.68 12.86
N ALA A 8 -8.03 16.64 13.74
CA ALA A 8 -8.90 17.03 14.85
C ALA A 8 -10.30 17.46 14.37
N ARG A 9 -10.39 18.24 13.28
CA ARG A 9 -11.67 18.64 12.69
C ARG A 9 -12.43 17.46 12.06
N LEU A 10 -11.72 16.57 11.35
CA LEU A 10 -12.31 15.35 10.76
C LEU A 10 -12.89 14.41 11.82
N ILE A 11 -12.26 14.35 12.98
CA ILE A 11 -12.67 13.54 14.11
C ILE A 11 -13.88 14.18 14.84
N ASP A 12 -13.90 15.49 15.00
CA ASP A 12 -15.01 16.20 15.66
C ASP A 12 -16.36 16.03 14.93
N GLU A 13 -16.32 15.95 13.58
CA GLU A 13 -17.52 15.68 12.78
C GLU A 13 -18.12 14.28 12.99
N ARG A 14 -17.33 13.30 13.50
CA ARG A 14 -17.76 11.92 13.79
C ARG A 14 -17.83 11.58 15.28
N ARG A 15 -17.76 12.55 16.16
CA ARG A 15 -17.60 12.37 17.61
C ARG A 15 -18.78 11.69 18.34
N ALA A 16 -19.78 11.17 17.64
CA ALA A 16 -20.85 10.44 18.28
C ALA A 16 -20.50 8.99 18.69
N GLU A 17 -19.38 8.39 18.26
CA GLU A 17 -19.19 6.94 18.39
C GLU A 17 -17.89 6.40 18.99
N THR A 18 -16.83 7.19 19.23
CA THR A 18 -15.64 6.59 19.90
C THR A 18 -14.73 7.64 20.57
N PRO A 19 -14.40 7.49 21.87
CA PRO A 19 -13.40 8.32 22.54
C PRO A 19 -12.01 8.06 21.95
N LEU A 20 -11.32 9.14 21.58
CA LEU A 20 -9.90 9.09 21.25
C LEU A 20 -9.12 8.71 22.50
N SER A 21 -8.22 7.74 22.39
CA SER A 21 -7.13 7.62 23.33
C SER A 21 -6.31 8.92 23.31
N SER A 22 -5.96 9.38 24.48
CA SER A 22 -5.28 10.65 24.77
C SER A 22 -3.80 10.63 24.37
N ASP A 23 -3.45 10.14 23.18
CA ASP A 23 -2.07 10.22 22.69
C ASP A 23 -1.93 11.47 21.85
N ASP A 24 -1.22 12.46 22.40
CA ASP A 24 -0.84 13.75 21.81
C ASP A 24 0.15 13.63 20.64
N ASP A 25 0.28 12.46 20.02
CA ASP A 25 1.25 12.20 18.98
C ASP A 25 0.81 12.78 17.61
N GLU A 26 1.76 13.45 16.96
CA GLU A 26 1.61 13.88 15.59
C GLU A 26 1.33 12.67 14.68
N PRO A 27 0.45 12.81 13.68
CA PRO A 27 0.16 11.72 12.76
C PRO A 27 1.43 11.21 12.11
N GLU A 28 1.67 9.90 12.26
CA GLU A 28 2.82 9.22 11.68
C GLU A 28 2.40 7.92 10.97
N VAL A 29 3.24 7.47 10.06
CA VAL A 29 3.15 6.16 9.44
C VAL A 29 4.44 5.41 9.75
N ARG A 30 4.32 4.19 10.29
CA ARG A 30 5.46 3.31 10.51
C ARG A 30 5.74 2.50 9.26
N LEU A 31 6.96 2.58 8.75
CA LEU A 31 7.44 1.76 7.65
C LEU A 31 8.29 0.62 8.20
N ALA A 32 7.77 -0.61 8.13
CA ALA A 32 8.45 -1.83 8.55
C ALA A 32 9.03 -2.56 7.33
N ILE A 33 10.33 -2.84 7.37
CA ILE A 33 11.09 -3.38 6.26
C ILE A 33 11.68 -4.71 6.70
N TYR A 34 11.31 -5.80 6.02
CA TYR A 34 11.81 -7.13 6.31
C TYR A 34 12.82 -7.56 5.25
N ASP A 35 14.02 -7.96 5.67
CA ASP A 35 15.04 -8.54 4.78
C ASP A 35 14.71 -10.01 4.45
N SER A 36 14.03 -10.69 5.36
CA SER A 36 13.47 -12.03 5.15
C SER A 36 12.25 -12.23 6.06
N PRO A 37 11.38 -13.24 5.79
CA PRO A 37 10.22 -13.52 6.64
C PRO A 37 10.55 -13.86 8.10
N LEU A 38 11.80 -14.25 8.38
CA LEU A 38 12.28 -14.64 9.71
C LEU A 38 13.17 -13.59 10.38
N SER A 39 13.44 -12.47 9.69
CA SER A 39 14.25 -11.37 10.26
C SER A 39 13.38 -10.41 11.09
N GLU A 40 14.01 -9.73 12.05
CA GLU A 40 13.39 -8.57 12.67
C GLU A 40 13.27 -7.44 11.66
N PRO A 41 12.14 -6.71 11.63
CA PRO A 41 11.98 -5.59 10.71
C PRO A 41 12.80 -4.39 11.15
N GLN A 42 13.38 -3.70 10.17
CA GLN A 42 13.80 -2.33 10.36
C GLN A 42 12.56 -1.43 10.34
N VAL A 43 12.30 -0.68 11.40
CA VAL A 43 11.13 0.21 11.49
C VAL A 43 11.57 1.66 11.43
N VAL A 44 10.96 2.42 10.54
CA VAL A 44 11.20 3.85 10.35
C VAL A 44 9.87 4.60 10.50
N SER A 45 9.82 5.61 11.37
CA SER A 45 8.67 6.52 11.46
C SER A 45 8.74 7.58 10.36
N VAL A 46 7.65 7.73 9.63
CA VAL A 46 7.47 8.76 8.60
C VAL A 46 6.50 9.80 9.11
N ARG A 47 6.89 11.05 9.08
CA ARG A 47 6.08 12.20 9.50
C ARG A 47 6.01 13.22 8.38
N GLY A 48 5.04 14.13 8.46
CA GLY A 48 4.89 15.20 7.47
C GLY A 48 4.16 16.39 8.07
N ASP A 49 4.53 17.58 7.64
CA ASP A 49 3.94 18.85 8.12
C ASP A 49 2.46 18.98 7.75
N ASP A 50 2.05 18.32 6.67
CA ASP A 50 0.67 18.26 6.23
C ASP A 50 0.34 16.87 5.63
N PHE A 51 -0.95 16.70 5.26
CA PHE A 51 -1.45 15.46 4.67
C PHE A 51 -0.69 15.06 3.40
N HIS A 52 -0.43 16.00 2.50
CA HIS A 52 0.23 15.69 1.23
C HIS A 52 1.70 15.34 1.42
N ALA A 53 2.37 16.01 2.36
CA ALA A 53 3.75 15.71 2.73
C ALA A 53 3.86 14.31 3.35
N LEU A 54 2.99 13.96 4.32
CA LEU A 54 2.99 12.64 4.94
C LEU A 54 2.71 11.52 3.92
N VAL A 55 1.68 11.67 3.10
CA VAL A 55 1.33 10.69 2.05
C VAL A 55 2.45 10.58 1.02
N GLY A 56 2.98 11.71 0.55
CA GLY A 56 4.04 11.77 -0.45
C GLY A 56 5.33 11.10 0.03
N GLU A 57 5.76 11.43 1.24
CA GLU A 57 6.98 10.88 1.85
C GLU A 57 6.84 9.38 2.14
N THR A 58 5.69 8.96 2.70
CA THR A 58 5.42 7.53 2.94
C THR A 58 5.45 6.74 1.65
N ALA A 59 4.75 7.21 0.61
CA ALA A 59 4.72 6.52 -0.68
C ALA A 59 6.09 6.49 -1.34
N ALA A 60 6.86 7.59 -1.29
CA ALA A 60 8.19 7.68 -1.89
C ALA A 60 9.18 6.72 -1.21
N ARG A 61 9.23 6.69 0.13
CA ARG A 61 10.10 5.78 0.88
C ARG A 61 9.72 4.33 0.65
N THR A 62 8.42 4.01 0.70
CA THR A 62 7.93 2.66 0.43
C THR A 62 8.33 2.19 -0.96
N TYR A 63 8.14 3.05 -1.97
CA TYR A 63 8.54 2.75 -3.35
C TYR A 63 10.05 2.56 -3.49
N ALA A 64 10.85 3.45 -2.92
CA ALA A 64 12.31 3.34 -2.97
C ALA A 64 12.80 2.01 -2.40
N VAL A 65 12.36 1.68 -1.17
CA VAL A 65 12.69 0.41 -0.50
C VAL A 65 12.24 -0.80 -1.31
N SER A 66 11.00 -0.78 -1.83
CA SER A 66 10.47 -1.84 -2.69
C SER A 66 11.36 -2.03 -3.93
N ARG A 67 11.71 -0.94 -4.63
CA ARG A 67 12.55 -0.96 -5.85
C ARG A 67 13.96 -1.44 -5.60
N GLU A 68 14.59 -1.02 -4.52
CA GLU A 68 15.94 -1.47 -4.12
C GLU A 68 16.00 -2.98 -3.92
N ARG A 69 14.89 -3.59 -3.51
CA ARG A 69 14.75 -5.04 -3.32
C ARG A 69 14.28 -5.79 -4.59
N GLY A 70 14.06 -5.09 -5.70
CA GLY A 70 13.59 -5.70 -6.94
C GLY A 70 12.06 -5.71 -7.11
N GLY A 71 11.33 -5.02 -6.22
CA GLY A 71 9.87 -4.92 -6.28
C GLY A 71 9.36 -4.21 -7.53
N ARG A 72 8.18 -4.59 -8.00
CA ARG A 72 7.57 -4.07 -9.23
C ARG A 72 6.26 -3.32 -9.01
N VAL A 73 5.80 -3.18 -7.75
CA VAL A 73 4.58 -2.41 -7.44
C VAL A 73 4.77 -0.95 -7.86
N PRO A 74 3.89 -0.40 -8.71
CA PRO A 74 4.01 0.98 -9.20
C PRO A 74 3.85 2.02 -8.09
N TYR A 75 4.61 3.11 -8.17
CA TYR A 75 4.51 4.23 -7.24
C TYR A 75 3.07 4.77 -7.11
N GLY A 76 2.36 4.94 -8.23
CA GLY A 76 0.99 5.43 -8.25
C GLY A 76 0.04 4.55 -7.42
N VAL A 77 0.19 3.21 -7.54
CA VAL A 77 -0.60 2.25 -6.75
C VAL A 77 -0.30 2.39 -5.25
N ILE A 78 0.98 2.43 -4.87
CA ILE A 78 1.37 2.61 -3.47
C ILE A 78 0.77 3.90 -2.91
N ARG A 79 0.91 5.00 -3.65
CA ARG A 79 0.42 6.32 -3.24
C ARG A 79 -1.08 6.35 -3.04
N GLU A 80 -1.85 5.76 -3.95
CA GLU A 80 -3.32 5.67 -3.84
C GLU A 80 -3.75 4.94 -2.55
N ILE A 81 -3.07 3.84 -2.21
CA ILE A 81 -3.44 3.10 -0.99
C ILE A 81 -2.99 3.83 0.27
N VAL A 82 -1.81 4.46 0.27
CA VAL A 82 -1.34 5.29 1.39
C VAL A 82 -2.27 6.51 1.59
N GLU A 83 -2.78 7.12 0.52
CA GLU A 83 -3.75 8.22 0.59
C GLU A 83 -5.04 7.81 1.30
N ASN A 84 -5.47 6.56 1.16
CA ASN A 84 -6.66 6.04 1.84
C ASN A 84 -6.54 5.97 3.38
N LEU A 85 -5.33 6.05 3.94
CA LEU A 85 -5.12 6.13 5.39
C LEU A 85 -5.79 7.36 6.03
N ILE A 86 -6.19 8.37 5.24
CA ILE A 86 -6.99 9.50 5.74
C ILE A 86 -8.34 9.04 6.30
N HIS A 87 -8.94 8.00 5.69
CA HIS A 87 -10.21 7.43 6.17
C HIS A 87 -10.06 6.74 7.53
N ALA A 88 -8.84 6.31 7.84
CA ALA A 88 -8.44 5.74 9.12
C ALA A 88 -7.87 6.77 10.10
N TYR A 89 -7.82 8.05 9.71
CA TYR A 89 -7.19 9.12 10.49
C TYR A 89 -5.73 8.83 10.87
N PHE A 90 -5.03 8.03 10.05
CA PHE A 90 -3.67 7.52 10.29
C PHE A 90 -3.49 6.76 11.61
N ARG A 91 -4.58 6.22 12.20
CA ARG A 91 -4.52 5.49 13.46
C ARG A 91 -3.70 4.22 13.32
N ASN A 92 -2.59 4.14 14.06
CA ASN A 92 -1.64 3.01 14.03
C ASN A 92 -1.30 2.56 12.60
N ALA A 93 -1.16 3.54 11.69
CA ALA A 93 -0.85 3.30 10.29
C ALA A 93 0.54 2.67 10.15
N THR A 94 0.59 1.52 9.50
CA THR A 94 1.84 0.80 9.25
C THR A 94 1.88 0.33 7.80
N VAL A 95 3.01 0.58 7.14
CA VAL A 95 3.34 0.04 5.82
C VAL A 95 4.44 -0.99 5.99
N THR A 96 4.25 -2.18 5.46
CA THR A 96 5.21 -3.28 5.53
C THR A 96 5.65 -3.68 4.14
N VAL A 97 6.96 -3.73 3.88
CA VAL A 97 7.55 -4.20 2.63
C VAL A 97 8.06 -5.62 2.82
N LEU A 98 7.58 -6.54 2.00
CA LEU A 98 7.78 -7.98 2.07
C LEU A 98 8.16 -8.55 0.69
N ASP A 99 8.50 -9.84 0.63
CA ASP A 99 8.73 -10.59 -0.61
C ASP A 99 9.67 -9.88 -1.59
N ASP A 100 10.84 -9.49 -1.08
CA ASP A 100 11.85 -8.72 -1.85
C ASP A 100 11.22 -7.53 -2.60
N GLY A 101 10.34 -6.79 -1.92
CA GLY A 101 9.68 -5.62 -2.44
C GLY A 101 8.44 -5.87 -3.32
N ASN A 102 8.09 -7.14 -3.61
CA ASN A 102 6.95 -7.48 -4.46
C ASN A 102 5.62 -7.59 -3.71
N ALA A 103 5.64 -7.57 -2.38
CA ALA A 103 4.45 -7.47 -1.54
C ALA A 103 4.54 -6.26 -0.62
N ILE A 104 3.50 -5.43 -0.61
CA ILE A 104 3.38 -4.26 0.26
C ILE A 104 2.05 -4.37 1.00
N ARG A 105 2.13 -4.34 2.33
CA ARG A 105 0.96 -4.42 3.20
C ARG A 105 0.78 -3.10 3.93
N ILE A 106 -0.38 -2.49 3.77
CA ILE A 106 -0.76 -1.24 4.44
C ILE A 106 -1.87 -1.57 5.43
N SER A 107 -1.66 -1.28 6.70
CA SER A 107 -2.60 -1.57 7.79
C SER A 107 -2.88 -0.35 8.63
N ASP A 108 -4.10 -0.26 9.16
CA ASP A 108 -4.57 0.78 10.06
C ASP A 108 -5.47 0.21 11.16
N GLN A 109 -5.77 1.01 12.17
CA GLN A 109 -6.77 0.75 13.19
C GLN A 109 -7.90 1.80 13.18
N GLY A 110 -8.29 2.22 12.00
CA GLY A 110 -9.41 3.11 11.77
C GLY A 110 -10.78 2.43 11.87
N PRO A 111 -11.83 3.02 11.28
CA PRO A 111 -13.18 2.45 11.31
C PRO A 111 -13.35 1.21 10.44
N GLY A 112 -12.37 0.86 9.59
CA GLY A 112 -12.45 -0.26 8.67
C GLY A 112 -13.28 0.04 7.40
N ILE A 113 -13.40 -0.96 6.53
CA ILE A 113 -14.19 -0.92 5.30
C ILE A 113 -15.33 -1.97 5.41
N ALA A 114 -16.53 -1.51 5.66
CA ALA A 114 -17.69 -2.39 5.89
C ALA A 114 -18.04 -3.22 4.63
N ASP A 115 -18.02 -2.60 3.45
CA ASP A 115 -18.29 -3.27 2.17
C ASP A 115 -17.06 -3.21 1.25
N LYS A 116 -16.23 -4.23 1.36
CA LYS A 116 -14.97 -4.36 0.61
C LYS A 116 -15.21 -4.56 -0.88
N VAL A 117 -16.30 -5.22 -1.25
CA VAL A 117 -16.67 -5.45 -2.66
C VAL A 117 -17.04 -4.12 -3.32
N ARG A 118 -17.86 -3.34 -2.62
CA ARG A 118 -18.30 -2.03 -3.11
C ARG A 118 -17.15 -1.01 -3.12
N ALA A 119 -16.22 -1.11 -2.18
CA ALA A 119 -15.03 -0.25 -2.14
C ALA A 119 -14.13 -0.40 -3.37
N LEU A 120 -14.20 -1.54 -4.05
CA LEU A 120 -13.49 -1.83 -5.30
C LEU A 120 -14.29 -1.44 -6.56
N GLN A 121 -15.45 -0.80 -6.41
CA GLN A 121 -16.26 -0.30 -7.53
C GLN A 121 -15.96 1.19 -7.80
N PRO A 122 -15.87 1.60 -9.07
CA PRO A 122 -15.66 3.00 -9.42
C PRO A 122 -16.77 3.90 -8.85
N GLY A 123 -16.39 5.08 -8.34
CA GLY A 123 -17.33 6.07 -7.83
C GLY A 123 -17.79 5.85 -6.38
N PHE A 124 -17.41 4.74 -5.74
CA PHE A 124 -17.70 4.54 -4.31
C PHE A 124 -16.65 5.24 -3.45
N SER A 125 -17.10 6.08 -2.52
CA SER A 125 -16.22 6.73 -1.54
C SER A 125 -16.98 6.96 -0.23
N THR A 126 -16.32 6.66 0.89
CA THR A 126 -16.79 6.98 2.24
C THR A 126 -16.24 8.33 2.73
N ALA A 127 -15.58 9.09 1.86
CA ALA A 127 -14.99 10.37 2.20
C ALA A 127 -16.05 11.39 2.62
N THR A 128 -15.84 12.07 3.74
CA THR A 128 -16.62 13.22 4.15
C THR A 128 -16.43 14.39 3.17
N ALA A 129 -17.30 15.41 3.22
CA ALA A 129 -17.14 16.59 2.40
C ALA A 129 -15.78 17.30 2.63
N GLN A 130 -15.26 17.24 3.85
CA GLN A 130 -13.97 17.82 4.22
C GLN A 130 -12.80 16.99 3.70
N MET A 131 -12.84 15.63 3.80
CA MET A 131 -11.85 14.75 3.20
C MET A 131 -11.75 14.96 1.70
N ARG A 132 -12.89 15.11 0.99
CA ARG A 132 -12.93 15.35 -0.45
C ARG A 132 -12.27 16.67 -0.90
N ARG A 133 -12.05 17.62 0.00
CA ARG A 133 -11.28 18.84 -0.31
C ARG A 133 -9.76 18.61 -0.29
N ILE A 134 -9.33 17.52 0.30
CA ILE A 134 -7.91 17.20 0.53
C ILE A 134 -7.45 16.10 -0.41
N ILE A 135 -8.24 15.03 -0.52
CA ILE A 135 -7.94 13.91 -1.41
C ILE A 135 -8.30 14.28 -2.85
N ARG A 136 -7.47 13.88 -3.80
CA ARG A 136 -7.69 14.14 -5.22
C ARG A 136 -8.70 13.19 -5.86
N GLY A 137 -9.01 12.06 -5.20
CA GLY A 137 -9.84 11.00 -5.74
C GLY A 137 -11.32 11.14 -5.38
N VAL A 138 -12.19 10.79 -6.31
CA VAL A 138 -13.64 10.72 -6.16
C VAL A 138 -14.14 9.27 -6.07
N GLY A 139 -13.43 8.40 -5.33
CA GLY A 139 -13.78 6.99 -5.20
C GLY A 139 -13.30 6.11 -6.36
N SER A 140 -12.19 6.48 -7.01
CA SER A 140 -11.57 5.71 -8.10
C SER A 140 -10.22 5.10 -7.73
N GLY A 141 -9.62 5.45 -6.60
CA GLY A 141 -8.27 5.03 -6.22
C GLY A 141 -8.12 3.51 -6.08
N LEU A 142 -8.92 2.86 -5.24
CA LEU A 142 -8.88 1.40 -5.07
C LEU A 142 -9.20 0.61 -6.35
N PRO A 143 -10.24 0.95 -7.14
CA PRO A 143 -10.49 0.31 -8.43
C PRO A 143 -9.33 0.43 -9.41
N LEU A 144 -8.76 1.62 -9.58
CA LEU A 144 -7.62 1.86 -10.48
C LEU A 144 -6.36 1.13 -10.02
N ALA A 145 -6.06 1.15 -8.72
CA ALA A 145 -4.95 0.42 -8.14
C ALA A 145 -5.07 -1.09 -8.40
N LYS A 146 -6.27 -1.65 -8.23
CA LYS A 146 -6.56 -3.06 -8.54
C LYS A 146 -6.34 -3.38 -10.01
N GLU A 147 -6.88 -2.57 -10.92
CA GLU A 147 -6.74 -2.75 -12.37
C GLU A 147 -5.27 -2.70 -12.81
N GLN A 148 -4.51 -1.71 -12.31
CA GLN A 148 -3.07 -1.59 -12.61
C GLN A 148 -2.27 -2.81 -12.12
N LEU A 149 -2.57 -3.32 -10.91
CA LEU A 149 -1.92 -4.53 -10.40
C LEU A 149 -2.29 -5.75 -11.23
N GLN A 150 -3.55 -5.92 -11.59
CA GLN A 150 -3.99 -7.03 -12.44
C GLN A 150 -3.30 -7.03 -13.80
N PHE A 151 -3.10 -5.86 -14.42
CA PHE A 151 -2.34 -5.73 -15.66
C PHE A 151 -0.88 -6.21 -15.54
N LEU A 152 -0.29 -6.08 -14.34
CA LEU A 152 1.05 -6.55 -14.02
C LEU A 152 1.10 -8.00 -13.50
N GLY A 153 -0.01 -8.74 -13.59
CA GLY A 153 -0.11 -10.09 -13.03
C GLY A 153 -0.13 -10.11 -11.50
N GLY A 154 -0.48 -8.98 -10.88
CA GLY A 154 -0.54 -8.83 -9.43
C GLY A 154 -1.96 -8.85 -8.88
N THR A 155 -2.08 -8.67 -7.56
CA THR A 155 -3.36 -8.66 -6.84
C THR A 155 -3.43 -7.52 -5.83
N LEU A 156 -4.66 -7.07 -5.55
CA LEU A 156 -5.01 -6.21 -4.42
C LEU A 156 -6.03 -6.95 -3.56
N GLN A 157 -5.72 -7.13 -2.29
CA GLN A 157 -6.59 -7.77 -1.30
C GLN A 157 -6.92 -6.77 -0.18
N ILE A 158 -8.16 -6.82 0.30
CA ILE A 158 -8.65 -5.99 1.42
C ILE A 158 -9.21 -6.92 2.49
N GLU A 159 -8.67 -6.82 3.70
CA GLU A 159 -9.05 -7.64 4.84
C GLU A 159 -9.35 -6.76 6.06
N ASP A 160 -10.08 -7.30 7.02
CA ASP A 160 -10.21 -6.65 8.32
C ASP A 160 -8.91 -6.81 9.10
N ASN A 161 -8.50 -5.75 9.79
CA ASN A 161 -7.38 -5.85 10.72
C ASN A 161 -7.83 -6.47 12.04
N LEU A 162 -6.87 -6.99 12.83
CA LEU A 162 -7.14 -7.48 14.18
C LEU A 162 -7.81 -6.39 15.02
N GLU A 163 -8.88 -6.78 15.73
CA GLU A 163 -9.73 -5.91 16.56
C GLU A 163 -10.51 -4.87 15.75
N ARG A 164 -9.86 -4.06 14.92
CA ARG A 164 -10.49 -3.01 14.11
C ARG A 164 -9.56 -2.51 13.02
N GLY A 165 -10.12 -1.87 11.98
CA GLY A 165 -9.37 -1.24 10.89
C GLY A 165 -9.28 -2.12 9.66
N THR A 166 -8.36 -1.78 8.78
CA THR A 166 -8.19 -2.43 7.48
C THR A 166 -6.75 -2.86 7.24
N VAL A 167 -6.60 -3.94 6.51
CA VAL A 167 -5.34 -4.35 5.90
C VAL A 167 -5.53 -4.40 4.40
N VAL A 168 -4.72 -3.65 3.65
CA VAL A 168 -4.64 -3.73 2.20
C VAL A 168 -3.30 -4.35 1.81
N THR A 169 -3.34 -5.45 1.06
CA THR A 169 -2.14 -6.12 0.55
C THR A 169 -2.06 -5.96 -0.96
N LEU A 170 -0.96 -5.40 -1.42
CA LEU A 170 -0.57 -5.25 -2.82
C LEU A 170 0.49 -6.30 -3.12
N SER A 171 0.32 -7.08 -4.17
CA SER A 171 1.37 -8.02 -4.60
C SER A 171 1.51 -8.04 -6.11
N VAL A 172 2.73 -8.23 -6.59
CA VAL A 172 3.05 -8.48 -7.99
C VAL A 172 3.83 -9.79 -8.04
N HIS A 173 3.34 -10.74 -8.82
CA HIS A 173 4.02 -12.03 -8.94
C HIS A 173 5.35 -11.85 -9.67
N ARG A 174 6.38 -12.53 -9.19
CA ARG A 174 7.61 -12.68 -9.95
C ARG A 174 7.29 -13.56 -11.15
N ASP A 175 7.76 -13.15 -12.34
CA ASP A 175 7.78 -14.08 -13.45
C ASP A 175 8.65 -15.27 -13.02
N PRO A 176 8.23 -16.53 -13.25
CA PRO A 176 9.09 -17.65 -13.00
C PRO A 176 10.41 -17.40 -13.75
N PRO A 177 11.58 -17.73 -13.15
CA PRO A 177 12.84 -17.54 -13.83
C PRO A 177 12.71 -18.20 -15.21
N THR A 178 12.86 -17.40 -16.27
CA THR A 178 12.87 -17.93 -17.64
C THR A 178 13.95 -18.98 -17.66
N ALA A 179 13.53 -20.26 -17.77
CA ALA A 179 14.46 -21.35 -17.93
C ALA A 179 15.32 -20.99 -19.15
N ASN A 180 16.59 -20.72 -18.89
CA ASN A 180 17.58 -20.37 -19.89
C ASN A 180 17.65 -21.60 -20.83
N THR A 181 16.89 -21.56 -21.92
CA THR A 181 16.94 -22.57 -22.97
C THR A 181 18.28 -22.37 -23.64
N ALA A 182 19.31 -23.03 -23.11
CA ALA A 182 20.58 -23.15 -23.77
C ALA A 182 20.33 -23.69 -25.18
N PRO A 183 20.85 -23.05 -26.23
CA PRO A 183 20.63 -23.53 -27.58
C PRO A 183 21.16 -24.95 -27.68
N ALA A 184 20.29 -25.87 -28.09
CA ALA A 184 20.64 -27.26 -28.36
C ALA A 184 21.82 -27.26 -29.34
N ARG A 185 22.96 -27.78 -28.91
CA ARG A 185 24.09 -28.07 -29.79
C ARG A 185 23.62 -29.03 -30.88
N VAL A 186 23.48 -28.52 -32.08
CA VAL A 186 23.31 -29.32 -33.28
C VAL A 186 24.54 -30.21 -33.39
N ALA A 187 24.38 -31.52 -33.11
CA ALA A 187 25.41 -32.52 -33.34
C ALA A 187 25.54 -32.73 -34.84
N GLU A 188 26.58 -32.14 -35.45
CA GLU A 188 26.99 -32.35 -36.82
C GLU A 188 27.45 -33.82 -36.98
N ARG A 189 26.58 -34.63 -37.56
CA ARG A 189 26.95 -35.99 -37.97
C ARG A 189 27.84 -35.91 -39.22
N ARG A 190 29.14 -36.04 -39.04
CA ARG A 190 30.06 -36.30 -40.13
C ARG A 190 29.83 -37.73 -40.64
N HIS A 191 29.28 -37.82 -41.84
CA HIS A 191 29.33 -39.07 -42.63
C HIS A 191 30.77 -39.26 -43.10
N LEU A 192 31.40 -40.30 -42.63
CA LEU A 192 32.57 -40.87 -43.24
C LEU A 192 32.11 -41.89 -44.27
N THR A 193 32.32 -41.59 -45.55
CA THR A 193 32.27 -42.52 -46.66
C THR A 193 33.64 -43.11 -46.91
N THR A 194 33.70 -44.41 -46.92
CA THR A 194 34.76 -45.22 -47.59
C THR A 194 34.18 -45.89 -48.74
#